data_5de5eb4127550f9112a05a36943d490a
#
_entry.id   5de5eb4127550f9112a05a36943d490a
#
_cell.length_a   1.000
_cell.length_b   1.000
_cell.length_c   1.000
_cell.angle_alpha   90.00
_cell.angle_beta   90.00
_cell.angle_gamma   90.00
#
_symmetry.space_group_name_H-M   'P 1'
#
loop_
_entity.id
_entity.type
_entity.pdbx_description
1 polymer ?
#
loop_
_entity_poly.entity_id
_entity_poly.type
_entity_poly.pdbx_seq_one_letter_code
_entity_poly.pdbx_strand_id
1 'polypeptide(L)'
;TETCRYADLLLPAASWGEKEGTVTNSERRVSHVRAAIDAPGEARADWSITCDFGRRLETLMRPSRPSLFAFDAPSAIFEEYKLLTAGRDLDLSGLSHELIDRLGPQQWPFPTGSTHGTTRLYGDGVFPTDNGRARFLAEQYQAPKEKREARFPLTLNTGRLRDHWHGMSRTGTAARLFGHVEEALLSMSGDDMRRRRLLDGQLVKVRSRRGELLLPVHKDDSLRPGQAFMPMHWGDRFLKGMGVNVLTLPDFDPVSKQPELKHAGVEVEKVELPWQFFAMVEGQVQKRFEKLRPLFEGFAYASFSLTGRDRSALVIRAACNEAPDATQLAQIEQLLGLDEGPVVAYDDPRRAVGKRVRIEDGRIVALSLSGETAARDWLKQLWHDGTADQALRRWLLAPLSTPPGGGVRAAKTLCNCMNVGEDAICAGIDRGLDLNGLKRELGCGTSCGSCVPEIKRLLVKQPAVA
;
A
#
# COMPACT_ATOMS: atom_id res chain seq x y z
N THR A 1 -5.27 11.56 -4.97
CA THR A 1 -4.91 10.39 -5.81
C THR A 1 -4.71 10.83 -7.25
N GLU A 2 -4.12 9.97 -8.08
CA GLU A 2 -3.88 10.23 -9.50
C GLU A 2 -5.18 10.50 -10.27
N THR A 3 -6.27 9.86 -9.88
CA THR A 3 -7.61 10.07 -10.45
C THR A 3 -8.06 11.53 -10.38
N CYS A 4 -7.62 12.27 -9.38
CA CYS A 4 -7.94 13.70 -9.24
C CYS A 4 -7.44 14.56 -10.42
N ARG A 5 -6.41 14.11 -11.16
CA ARG A 5 -5.88 14.81 -12.33
C ARG A 5 -6.82 14.80 -13.54
N TYR A 6 -7.79 13.87 -13.53
CA TYR A 6 -8.77 13.67 -14.61
C TYR A 6 -10.17 14.17 -14.24
N ALA A 7 -10.34 14.73 -13.04
CA ALA A 7 -11.61 15.23 -12.56
C ALA A 7 -11.73 16.73 -12.82
N ASP A 8 -12.86 17.15 -13.41
CA ASP A 8 -13.20 18.56 -13.58
C ASP A 8 -13.71 19.20 -12.28
N LEU A 9 -14.27 18.37 -11.37
CA LEU A 9 -14.77 18.77 -10.07
C LEU A 9 -14.32 17.81 -8.99
N LEU A 10 -13.72 18.33 -7.92
CA LEU A 10 -13.34 17.56 -6.73
C LEU A 10 -14.23 17.96 -5.56
N LEU A 11 -14.91 16.98 -4.98
CA LEU A 11 -15.80 17.15 -3.82
C LEU A 11 -15.18 16.39 -2.63
N PRO A 12 -14.61 17.10 -1.62
CA PRO A 12 -13.98 16.45 -0.48
C PRO A 12 -15.01 15.65 0.33
N ALA A 13 -14.71 14.37 0.61
CA ALA A 13 -15.57 13.49 1.37
C ALA A 13 -15.05 13.25 2.79
N ALA A 14 -15.97 13.28 3.76
CA ALA A 14 -15.69 12.97 5.15
C ALA A 14 -15.26 11.50 5.34
N SER A 15 -14.35 11.25 6.27
CA SER A 15 -13.87 9.92 6.64
C SER A 15 -14.77 9.28 7.72
N TRP A 16 -14.42 8.04 8.13
CA TRP A 16 -15.27 7.25 9.03
C TRP A 16 -15.55 7.89 10.39
N GLY A 17 -14.59 8.54 11.00
CA GLY A 17 -14.76 9.24 12.28
C GLY A 17 -15.45 10.58 12.20
N GLU A 18 -15.77 11.06 10.99
CA GLU A 18 -16.26 12.41 10.66
C GLU A 18 -17.69 12.39 10.13
N LYS A 19 -18.32 11.22 10.04
CA LYS A 19 -19.66 11.05 9.46
C LYS A 19 -20.51 10.04 10.21
N GLU A 20 -21.81 10.08 9.97
CA GLU A 20 -22.79 9.19 10.53
C GLU A 20 -23.44 8.31 9.44
N GLY A 21 -23.94 7.14 9.84
CA GLY A 21 -24.66 6.21 8.98
C GLY A 21 -24.62 4.78 9.47
N THR A 22 -25.08 3.84 8.66
CA THR A 22 -24.99 2.40 8.95
C THR A 22 -23.97 1.70 8.09
N VAL A 23 -23.32 0.67 8.63
CA VAL A 23 -22.43 -0.23 7.91
C VAL A 23 -22.78 -1.67 8.22
N THR A 24 -22.59 -2.55 7.24
CA THR A 24 -22.77 -4.00 7.42
C THR A 24 -21.43 -4.71 7.21
N ASN A 25 -21.07 -5.59 8.13
CA ASN A 25 -19.86 -6.40 8.01
C ASN A 25 -20.12 -7.77 7.35
N SER A 26 -19.09 -8.58 7.18
CA SER A 26 -19.19 -9.92 6.58
C SER A 26 -19.98 -10.95 7.41
N GLU A 27 -20.26 -10.66 8.70
CA GLU A 27 -21.17 -11.42 9.54
C GLU A 27 -22.64 -11.02 9.36
N ARG A 28 -22.96 -10.15 8.42
CA ARG A 28 -24.30 -9.57 8.23
C ARG A 28 -24.75 -8.66 9.40
N ARG A 29 -23.79 -8.16 10.18
CA ARG A 29 -24.07 -7.33 11.35
C ARG A 29 -24.12 -5.87 10.94
N VAL A 30 -25.28 -5.25 11.12
CA VAL A 30 -25.51 -3.82 10.89
C VAL A 30 -25.11 -3.05 12.13
N SER A 31 -24.22 -2.09 11.97
CA SER A 31 -23.71 -1.22 13.03
C SER A 31 -24.03 0.24 12.72
N HIS A 32 -24.34 1.03 13.72
CA HIS A 32 -24.47 2.48 13.60
C HIS A 32 -23.09 3.13 13.76
N VAL A 33 -22.64 3.84 12.73
CA VAL A 33 -21.41 4.66 12.76
C VAL A 33 -21.80 6.06 13.20
N ARG A 34 -21.07 6.63 14.16
CA ARG A 34 -21.27 7.99 14.66
C ARG A 34 -20.03 8.83 14.40
N ALA A 35 -20.24 10.11 14.10
CA ALA A 35 -19.15 11.06 14.05
C ALA A 35 -18.55 11.24 15.45
N ALA A 36 -17.21 11.16 15.53
CA ALA A 36 -16.43 11.40 16.75
C ALA A 36 -15.68 12.73 16.71
N ILE A 37 -15.48 13.27 15.50
CA ILE A 37 -14.81 14.54 15.23
C ILE A 37 -15.52 15.22 14.06
N ASP A 38 -15.36 16.53 13.94
CA ASP A 38 -15.84 17.30 12.79
C ASP A 38 -15.03 16.98 11.53
N ALA A 39 -15.69 17.05 10.38
CA ALA A 39 -15.04 16.89 9.09
C ALA A 39 -14.11 18.12 8.81
N PRO A 40 -12.89 17.92 8.31
CA PRO A 40 -11.96 19.03 8.09
C PRO A 40 -12.32 19.85 6.86
N GLY A 41 -12.16 21.16 6.94
CA GLY A 41 -12.32 22.09 5.81
C GLY A 41 -13.73 22.00 5.18
N GLU A 42 -13.78 21.75 3.88
CA GLU A 42 -15.03 21.65 3.12
C GLU A 42 -15.53 20.20 2.97
N ALA A 43 -14.92 19.23 3.67
CA ALA A 43 -15.30 17.83 3.57
C ALA A 43 -16.72 17.60 4.13
N ARG A 44 -17.53 16.84 3.39
CA ARG A 44 -18.91 16.50 3.77
C ARG A 44 -19.13 14.99 3.66
N ALA A 45 -20.16 14.49 4.33
CA ALA A 45 -20.56 13.09 4.18
C ALA A 45 -20.99 12.79 2.74
N ASP A 46 -20.60 11.60 2.23
CA ASP A 46 -20.89 11.18 0.84
C ASP A 46 -22.37 11.29 0.48
N TRP A 47 -23.27 10.90 1.41
CA TRP A 47 -24.71 10.98 1.20
C TRP A 47 -25.18 12.43 0.99
N SER A 48 -24.66 13.37 1.78
CA SER A 48 -25.01 14.80 1.70
C SER A 48 -24.55 15.41 0.38
N ILE A 49 -23.31 15.07 -0.07
CA ILE A 49 -22.80 15.47 -1.38
C ILE A 49 -23.69 14.94 -2.50
N THR A 50 -24.06 13.65 -2.43
CA THR A 50 -24.92 13.00 -3.43
C THR A 50 -26.30 13.61 -3.48
N CYS A 51 -26.92 13.89 -2.33
CA CYS A 51 -28.23 14.52 -2.26
C CYS A 51 -28.21 15.96 -2.81
N ASP A 52 -27.19 16.73 -2.48
CA ASP A 52 -27.04 18.10 -3.00
C ASP A 52 -26.86 18.12 -4.52
N PHE A 53 -26.00 17.25 -5.05
CA PHE A 53 -25.84 17.09 -6.48
C PHE A 53 -27.15 16.64 -7.16
N GLY A 54 -27.82 15.63 -6.59
CA GLY A 54 -29.07 15.10 -7.10
C GLY A 54 -30.16 16.18 -7.18
N ARG A 55 -30.36 16.97 -6.11
CA ARG A 55 -31.33 18.08 -6.09
C ARG A 55 -31.06 19.14 -7.14
N ARG A 56 -29.76 19.51 -7.34
CA ARG A 56 -29.37 20.46 -8.39
C ARG A 56 -29.67 19.91 -9.80
N LEU A 57 -29.36 18.64 -10.01
CA LEU A 57 -29.64 17.98 -11.29
C LEU A 57 -31.18 17.88 -11.55
N GLU A 58 -31.95 17.54 -10.54
CA GLU A 58 -33.42 17.50 -10.63
C GLU A 58 -34.00 18.86 -10.99
N THR A 59 -33.53 19.94 -10.41
CA THR A 59 -33.97 21.32 -10.73
C THR A 59 -33.76 21.60 -12.22
N LEU A 60 -32.72 21.09 -12.84
CA LEU A 60 -32.44 21.26 -14.27
C LEU A 60 -33.28 20.34 -15.17
N MET A 61 -33.48 19.08 -14.75
CA MET A 61 -34.11 18.04 -15.59
C MET A 61 -35.62 17.95 -15.41
N ARG A 62 -36.17 18.25 -14.21
CA ARG A 62 -37.56 18.09 -13.86
C ARG A 62 -38.02 19.05 -12.75
N PRO A 63 -37.99 20.36 -13.05
CA PRO A 63 -38.18 21.43 -12.05
C PRO A 63 -39.50 21.41 -11.32
N SER A 64 -40.54 20.74 -11.86
CA SER A 64 -41.92 20.73 -11.30
C SER A 64 -42.25 19.46 -10.52
N ARG A 65 -41.26 18.57 -10.26
CA ARG A 65 -41.48 17.33 -9.50
C ARG A 65 -40.84 17.40 -8.12
N PRO A 66 -41.45 16.74 -7.10
CA PRO A 66 -40.80 16.59 -5.80
C PRO A 66 -39.41 15.92 -5.94
N SER A 67 -38.48 16.34 -5.10
CA SER A 67 -37.13 15.76 -5.09
C SER A 67 -37.14 14.30 -4.61
N LEU A 68 -36.40 13.45 -5.28
CA LEU A 68 -36.12 12.08 -4.83
C LEU A 68 -34.98 12.06 -3.77
N PHE A 69 -34.28 13.18 -3.58
CA PHE A 69 -33.15 13.32 -2.68
C PHE A 69 -33.48 14.25 -1.48
N ALA A 70 -34.72 14.21 -1.01
CA ALA A 70 -35.20 15.07 0.09
C ALA A 70 -34.82 14.56 1.48
N PHE A 71 -33.60 13.96 1.60
CA PHE A 71 -33.08 13.49 2.86
C PHE A 71 -32.31 14.59 3.59
N ASP A 72 -32.52 14.68 4.89
CA ASP A 72 -31.87 15.62 5.82
C ASP A 72 -30.93 14.91 6.81
N ALA A 73 -31.07 13.58 6.95
CA ALA A 73 -30.27 12.78 7.85
C ALA A 73 -30.01 11.36 7.30
N PRO A 74 -28.92 10.69 7.72
CA PRO A 74 -28.64 9.31 7.35
C PRO A 74 -29.72 8.33 7.81
N SER A 75 -30.38 8.63 8.93
CA SER A 75 -31.51 7.83 9.44
C SER A 75 -32.67 7.80 8.45
N ALA A 76 -33.01 8.93 7.82
CA ALA A 76 -34.07 8.99 6.81
C ALA A 76 -33.76 8.12 5.57
N ILE A 77 -32.50 8.10 5.15
CA ILE A 77 -32.01 7.22 4.07
C ILE A 77 -32.12 5.75 4.50
N PHE A 78 -31.76 5.43 5.74
CA PHE A 78 -31.85 4.07 6.26
C PHE A 78 -33.30 3.60 6.37
N GLU A 79 -34.21 4.46 6.80
CA GLU A 79 -35.67 4.18 6.85
C GLU A 79 -36.24 3.84 5.46
N GLU A 80 -35.87 4.59 4.41
CA GLU A 80 -36.25 4.25 3.04
C GLU A 80 -35.62 2.95 2.56
N TYR A 81 -34.31 2.77 2.78
CA TYR A 81 -33.59 1.59 2.34
C TYR A 81 -34.15 0.29 2.93
N LYS A 82 -34.47 0.28 4.23
CA LYS A 82 -34.97 -0.93 4.89
C LYS A 82 -36.31 -1.39 4.34
N LEU A 83 -37.17 -0.48 3.86
CA LEU A 83 -38.46 -0.83 3.22
C LEU A 83 -38.27 -1.65 1.95
N LEU A 84 -37.17 -1.46 1.21
CA LEU A 84 -36.84 -2.25 0.03
C LEU A 84 -36.43 -3.69 0.38
N THR A 85 -36.11 -3.96 1.64
CA THR A 85 -35.72 -5.28 2.14
C THR A 85 -36.87 -6.07 2.76
N ALA A 86 -37.98 -5.43 3.05
CA ALA A 86 -39.12 -6.03 3.75
C ALA A 86 -39.65 -7.29 3.03
N GLY A 87 -39.84 -8.38 3.78
CA GLY A 87 -40.31 -9.66 3.27
C GLY A 87 -39.31 -10.45 2.45
N ARG A 88 -38.05 -10.01 2.39
CA ARG A 88 -36.93 -10.74 1.72
C ARG A 88 -36.09 -11.48 2.74
N ASP A 89 -35.19 -12.35 2.27
CA ASP A 89 -34.21 -13.08 3.09
C ASP A 89 -33.19 -12.17 3.82
N LEU A 90 -33.10 -10.91 3.42
CA LEU A 90 -32.26 -9.89 4.04
C LEU A 90 -33.08 -8.78 4.73
N ASP A 91 -34.27 -9.07 5.20
CA ASP A 91 -35.20 -8.12 5.81
C ASP A 91 -34.57 -7.32 6.96
N LEU A 92 -34.57 -6.00 6.85
CA LEU A 92 -34.08 -5.03 7.84
C LEU A 92 -35.19 -4.17 8.41
N SER A 93 -36.47 -4.46 8.08
CA SER A 93 -37.60 -3.59 8.34
C SER A 93 -37.82 -3.24 9.82
N GLY A 94 -37.36 -4.10 10.73
CA GLY A 94 -37.40 -3.89 12.18
C GLY A 94 -36.27 -3.05 12.77
N LEU A 95 -35.21 -2.72 11.99
CA LEU A 95 -34.10 -1.94 12.49
C LEU A 95 -34.35 -0.42 12.40
N SER A 96 -33.77 0.32 13.34
CA SER A 96 -33.55 1.77 13.28
C SER A 96 -32.24 2.15 13.93
N HIS A 97 -31.79 3.39 13.73
CA HIS A 97 -30.59 3.90 14.40
C HIS A 97 -30.72 3.79 15.93
N GLU A 98 -31.87 4.21 16.49
CA GLU A 98 -32.15 4.16 17.94
C GLU A 98 -32.16 2.73 18.47
N LEU A 99 -32.69 1.77 17.69
CA LEU A 99 -32.71 0.38 18.08
C LEU A 99 -31.32 -0.22 18.08
N ILE A 100 -30.50 0.06 17.07
CA ILE A 100 -29.11 -0.38 17.00
C ILE A 100 -28.29 0.25 18.14
N ASP A 101 -28.55 1.51 18.49
CA ASP A 101 -27.89 2.18 19.61
C ASP A 101 -28.21 1.54 20.96
N ARG A 102 -29.46 1.11 21.14
CA ARG A 102 -29.93 0.48 22.38
C ARG A 102 -29.49 -0.96 22.52
N LEU A 103 -29.57 -1.77 21.46
CA LEU A 103 -29.29 -3.21 21.48
C LEU A 103 -27.86 -3.58 21.05
N GLY A 104 -27.09 -2.62 20.52
CA GLY A 104 -25.85 -2.86 19.82
C GLY A 104 -26.09 -3.36 18.38
N PRO A 105 -25.00 -3.66 17.65
CA PRO A 105 -25.05 -4.14 16.27
C PRO A 105 -25.88 -5.42 16.12
N GLN A 106 -26.82 -5.44 15.15
CA GLN A 106 -27.73 -6.56 14.91
C GLN A 106 -27.47 -7.27 13.58
N GLN A 107 -27.58 -8.60 13.56
CA GLN A 107 -27.50 -9.39 12.34
C GLN A 107 -28.85 -9.41 11.61
N TRP A 108 -28.84 -9.20 10.30
CA TRP A 108 -30.04 -9.43 9.49
C TRP A 108 -30.19 -10.93 9.13
N PRO A 109 -31.42 -11.43 8.86
CA PRO A 109 -32.72 -10.77 8.89
C PRO A 109 -33.12 -10.25 10.27
N PHE A 110 -33.75 -9.07 10.28
CA PHE A 110 -34.37 -8.47 11.44
C PHE A 110 -35.70 -7.84 11.03
N PRO A 111 -36.74 -8.66 10.75
CA PRO A 111 -38.02 -8.17 10.33
C PRO A 111 -38.74 -7.40 11.44
N THR A 112 -39.77 -6.62 11.08
CA THR A 112 -40.63 -5.90 12.03
C THR A 112 -41.17 -6.85 13.09
N GLY A 113 -41.07 -6.46 14.36
CA GLY A 113 -41.48 -7.28 15.51
C GLY A 113 -40.40 -8.21 16.07
N SER A 114 -39.23 -8.31 15.42
CA SER A 114 -38.12 -9.08 15.99
C SER A 114 -37.52 -8.39 17.22
N THR A 115 -37.06 -9.17 18.19
CA THR A 115 -36.37 -8.69 19.40
C THR A 115 -34.87 -8.79 19.32
N HIS A 116 -34.34 -9.60 18.40
CA HIS A 116 -32.93 -9.83 18.14
C HIS A 116 -32.72 -10.27 16.70
N GLY A 117 -31.48 -10.10 16.21
CA GLY A 117 -31.11 -10.51 14.87
C GLY A 117 -30.92 -12.02 14.71
N THR A 118 -30.96 -12.51 13.48
CA THR A 118 -30.82 -13.92 13.13
C THR A 118 -29.36 -14.30 13.04
N THR A 119 -28.85 -15.09 14.01
CA THR A 119 -27.45 -15.47 14.10
C THR A 119 -27.00 -16.38 12.93
N ARG A 120 -27.86 -17.31 12.52
CA ARG A 120 -27.58 -18.24 11.41
C ARG A 120 -28.62 -18.10 10.33
N LEU A 121 -28.20 -17.66 9.15
CA LEU A 121 -29.04 -17.57 7.97
C LEU A 121 -29.43 -18.98 7.50
N TYR A 122 -30.69 -19.16 7.08
CA TYR A 122 -31.24 -20.44 6.62
C TYR A 122 -31.08 -21.60 7.62
N GLY A 123 -31.12 -21.31 8.92
CA GLY A 123 -30.98 -22.30 9.98
C GLY A 123 -32.13 -23.33 10.02
N ASP A 124 -33.26 -23.00 9.45
CA ASP A 124 -34.45 -23.85 9.23
C ASP A 124 -34.32 -24.72 7.97
N GLY A 125 -33.26 -24.57 7.18
CA GLY A 125 -33.05 -25.29 5.91
C GLY A 125 -33.89 -24.77 4.74
N VAL A 126 -34.62 -23.65 4.91
CA VAL A 126 -35.40 -23.01 3.83
C VAL A 126 -34.57 -21.93 3.15
N PHE A 127 -34.42 -22.05 1.84
CA PHE A 127 -33.62 -21.14 1.02
C PHE A 127 -34.53 -20.28 0.13
N PRO A 128 -34.12 -19.05 -0.28
CA PRO A 128 -34.88 -18.16 -1.13
C PRO A 128 -34.82 -18.60 -2.61
N THR A 129 -35.30 -19.80 -2.87
CA THR A 129 -35.42 -20.43 -4.18
C THR A 129 -36.87 -20.88 -4.39
N ASP A 130 -37.30 -21.11 -5.63
CA ASP A 130 -38.69 -21.47 -5.95
C ASP A 130 -39.17 -22.73 -5.22
N ASN A 131 -38.26 -23.64 -4.88
CA ASN A 131 -38.56 -24.90 -4.17
C ASN A 131 -38.10 -24.91 -2.72
N GLY A 132 -37.62 -23.79 -2.17
CA GLY A 132 -37.13 -23.68 -0.80
C GLY A 132 -35.82 -24.45 -0.49
N ARG A 133 -35.15 -25.02 -1.48
CA ARG A 133 -33.92 -25.82 -1.28
C ARG A 133 -32.69 -25.12 -1.76
N ALA A 134 -31.55 -25.43 -1.15
CA ALA A 134 -30.23 -24.96 -1.62
C ALA A 134 -30.01 -25.41 -3.07
N ARG A 135 -29.48 -24.49 -3.88
CA ARG A 135 -29.09 -24.79 -5.26
C ARG A 135 -27.58 -25.03 -5.31
N PHE A 136 -27.19 -26.23 -5.69
CA PHE A 136 -25.78 -26.60 -5.93
C PHE A 136 -25.45 -26.33 -7.40
N LEU A 137 -24.50 -25.43 -7.62
CA LEU A 137 -24.01 -25.11 -8.96
C LEU A 137 -22.69 -25.85 -9.18
N ALA A 138 -22.61 -26.63 -10.25
CA ALA A 138 -21.38 -27.30 -10.69
C ALA A 138 -20.75 -26.48 -11.82
N GLU A 139 -19.91 -25.52 -11.45
CA GLU A 139 -19.20 -24.69 -12.41
C GLU A 139 -18.11 -25.49 -13.11
N GLN A 140 -18.07 -25.37 -14.44
CA GLN A 140 -16.97 -25.91 -15.22
C GLN A 140 -15.77 -24.97 -15.17
N TYR A 141 -14.57 -25.53 -14.95
CA TYR A 141 -13.35 -24.74 -14.98
C TYR A 141 -13.16 -24.06 -16.34
N GLN A 142 -12.99 -22.76 -16.31
CA GLN A 142 -12.59 -21.95 -17.46
C GLN A 142 -11.17 -21.43 -17.25
N ALA A 143 -10.30 -21.73 -18.21
CA ALA A 143 -8.92 -21.22 -18.14
C ALA A 143 -8.90 -19.71 -18.31
N PRO A 144 -7.91 -18.99 -17.70
CA PRO A 144 -7.67 -17.58 -17.97
C PRO A 144 -7.57 -17.31 -19.47
N LYS A 145 -8.09 -16.17 -19.94
CA LYS A 145 -8.09 -15.83 -21.36
C LYS A 145 -6.68 -15.73 -21.95
N GLU A 146 -5.74 -15.17 -21.18
CA GLU A 146 -4.34 -15.10 -21.59
C GLU A 146 -3.56 -16.29 -21.03
N LYS A 147 -3.07 -17.16 -21.92
CA LYS A 147 -2.19 -18.25 -21.55
C LYS A 147 -0.73 -17.81 -21.58
N ARG A 148 0.11 -18.43 -20.76
CA ARG A 148 1.56 -18.30 -20.88
C ARG A 148 2.01 -18.79 -22.26
N GLU A 149 2.97 -18.11 -22.83
CA GLU A 149 3.61 -18.46 -24.10
C GLU A 149 5.11 -18.21 -24.04
N ALA A 150 5.87 -18.67 -25.03
CA ALA A 150 7.33 -18.53 -25.06
C ALA A 150 7.80 -17.08 -24.93
N ARG A 151 7.04 -16.11 -25.45
CA ARG A 151 7.34 -14.67 -25.38
C ARG A 151 7.01 -14.05 -24.02
N PHE A 152 6.05 -14.62 -23.30
CA PHE A 152 5.60 -14.18 -21.97
C PHE A 152 5.47 -15.40 -21.05
N PRO A 153 6.62 -15.96 -20.60
CA PRO A 153 6.67 -17.27 -19.97
C PRO A 153 6.30 -17.28 -18.50
N LEU A 154 6.21 -16.10 -17.87
CA LEU A 154 5.88 -15.96 -16.46
C LEU A 154 4.43 -15.56 -16.29
N THR A 155 3.79 -16.12 -15.26
CA THR A 155 2.48 -15.66 -14.78
C THR A 155 2.69 -14.59 -13.70
N LEU A 156 2.27 -13.37 -13.98
CA LEU A 156 2.22 -12.31 -12.99
C LEU A 156 0.93 -12.39 -12.19
N ASN A 157 1.05 -12.49 -10.89
CA ASN A 157 -0.02 -12.32 -9.93
C ASN A 157 0.12 -10.96 -9.24
N THR A 158 -0.98 -10.30 -8.92
CA THR A 158 -1.00 -9.05 -8.16
C THR A 158 -1.70 -9.24 -6.85
N GLY A 159 -1.34 -8.45 -5.84
CA GLY A 159 -1.96 -8.57 -4.53
C GLY A 159 -1.69 -7.40 -3.60
N ARG A 160 -2.21 -7.52 -2.39
CA ARG A 160 -2.01 -6.54 -1.33
C ARG A 160 -0.80 -6.88 -0.49
N LEU A 161 -0.15 -5.84 0.01
CA LEU A 161 0.71 -5.93 1.19
C LEU A 161 -0.14 -5.65 2.43
N ARG A 162 0.27 -6.21 3.57
CA ARG A 162 -0.50 -6.12 4.83
C ARG A 162 -0.60 -4.71 5.41
N ASP A 163 0.39 -3.84 5.11
CA ASP A 163 0.49 -2.51 5.73
C ASP A 163 -0.07 -1.40 4.84
N HIS A 164 -0.38 -1.69 3.57
CA HIS A 164 -0.88 -0.70 2.63
C HIS A 164 -2.34 -0.93 2.23
N TRP A 165 -3.00 0.17 1.87
CA TRP A 165 -4.40 0.21 1.46
C TRP A 165 -4.54 0.76 0.04
N HIS A 166 -5.11 -0.04 -0.87
CA HIS A 166 -5.32 0.31 -2.27
C HIS A 166 -4.11 1.02 -2.91
N GLY A 167 -4.29 2.21 -3.55
CA GLY A 167 -3.23 3.06 -4.10
C GLY A 167 -2.54 3.96 -3.07
N MET A 168 -2.50 3.55 -1.81
CA MET A 168 -1.86 4.29 -0.71
C MET A 168 -2.41 5.71 -0.48
N SER A 169 -3.65 5.98 -0.84
CA SER A 169 -4.28 7.29 -0.67
C SER A 169 -4.30 7.78 0.80
N ARG A 170 -4.30 6.85 1.75
CA ARG A 170 -4.20 7.12 3.19
C ARG A 170 -2.87 6.64 3.77
N THR A 171 -2.50 5.40 3.51
CA THR A 171 -1.29 4.78 4.07
C THR A 171 0.00 5.38 3.54
N GLY A 172 -0.02 5.98 2.34
CA GLY A 172 1.11 6.67 1.74
C GLY A 172 1.53 7.97 2.42
N THR A 173 0.82 8.42 3.46
CA THR A 173 1.19 9.57 4.29
C THR A 173 1.82 9.17 5.62
N ALA A 174 1.80 7.88 5.97
CA ALA A 174 2.27 7.34 7.24
C ALA A 174 3.58 6.58 7.06
N ALA A 175 4.70 7.23 7.37
CA ALA A 175 6.05 6.70 7.15
C ALA A 175 6.28 5.30 7.76
N ARG A 176 5.77 5.06 8.96
CA ARG A 176 5.91 3.77 9.65
C ARG A 176 5.31 2.59 8.87
N LEU A 177 4.34 2.81 7.98
CA LEU A 177 3.69 1.75 7.21
C LEU A 177 4.55 1.25 6.05
N PHE A 178 5.61 1.98 5.68
CA PHE A 178 6.63 1.54 4.72
C PHE A 178 7.71 0.65 5.36
N GLY A 179 7.71 0.46 6.67
CA GLY A 179 8.76 -0.28 7.38
C GLY A 179 8.88 -1.76 7.01
N HIS A 180 7.82 -2.39 6.51
CA HIS A 180 7.84 -3.79 6.08
C HIS A 180 8.28 -3.93 4.61
N VAL A 181 7.69 -3.14 3.70
CA VAL A 181 8.06 -3.07 2.28
C VAL A 181 8.07 -1.61 1.89
N GLU A 182 9.23 -1.11 1.55
CA GLU A 182 9.43 0.33 1.33
C GLU A 182 9.16 0.75 -0.12
N GLU A 183 9.41 -0.14 -1.09
CA GLU A 183 9.23 0.16 -2.51
C GLU A 183 8.54 -0.99 -3.26
N ALA A 184 8.03 -0.70 -4.44
CA ALA A 184 7.48 -1.74 -5.31
C ALA A 184 8.58 -2.70 -5.73
N LEU A 185 8.36 -4.00 -5.54
CA LEU A 185 9.28 -5.06 -5.91
C LEU A 185 8.59 -6.09 -6.77
N LEU A 186 9.30 -6.62 -7.77
CA LEU A 186 8.87 -7.82 -8.46
C LEU A 186 9.42 -9.05 -7.73
N SER A 187 8.59 -9.79 -7.04
CA SER A 187 8.99 -11.05 -6.41
C SER A 187 9.04 -12.17 -7.44
N MET A 188 10.12 -12.94 -7.46
CA MET A 188 10.35 -14.07 -8.35
C MET A 188 11.03 -15.22 -7.61
N SER A 189 10.86 -16.45 -8.09
CA SER A 189 11.62 -17.60 -7.58
C SER A 189 13.12 -17.45 -7.84
N GLY A 190 13.93 -17.97 -6.93
CA GLY A 190 15.41 -17.97 -7.12
C GLY A 190 15.85 -18.70 -8.40
N ASP A 191 15.06 -19.71 -8.85
CA ASP A 191 15.33 -20.44 -10.11
C ASP A 191 15.13 -19.56 -11.34
N ASP A 192 14.05 -18.80 -11.39
CA ASP A 192 13.77 -17.89 -12.50
C ASP A 192 14.75 -16.74 -12.56
N MET A 193 15.18 -16.23 -11.39
CA MET A 193 16.22 -15.21 -11.32
C MET A 193 17.57 -15.74 -11.82
N ARG A 194 18.01 -16.95 -11.41
CA ARG A 194 19.24 -17.55 -11.91
C ARG A 194 19.25 -17.76 -13.43
N ARG A 195 18.15 -18.27 -13.98
CA ARG A 195 18.00 -18.46 -15.44
C ARG A 195 18.14 -17.15 -16.21
N ARG A 196 17.75 -16.02 -15.62
CA ARG A 196 17.85 -14.68 -16.21
C ARG A 196 19.09 -13.90 -15.77
N ARG A 197 19.96 -14.51 -14.96
CA ARG A 197 21.16 -13.88 -14.39
C ARG A 197 20.86 -12.59 -13.62
N LEU A 198 19.75 -12.60 -12.87
CA LEU A 198 19.31 -11.47 -12.05
C LEU A 198 19.85 -11.60 -10.62
N LEU A 199 20.25 -10.47 -10.07
CA LEU A 199 20.60 -10.33 -8.67
C LEU A 199 19.47 -9.66 -7.89
N ASP A 200 19.35 -9.98 -6.61
CA ASP A 200 18.37 -9.35 -5.72
C ASP A 200 18.57 -7.83 -5.67
N GLY A 201 17.47 -7.05 -5.77
CA GLY A 201 17.51 -5.58 -5.83
C GLY A 201 17.89 -4.98 -7.19
N GLN A 202 18.19 -5.78 -8.21
CA GLN A 202 18.53 -5.30 -9.54
C GLN A 202 17.29 -4.79 -10.28
N LEU A 203 17.40 -3.69 -11.02
CA LEU A 203 16.32 -3.18 -11.86
C LEU A 203 16.03 -4.14 -13.01
N VAL A 204 14.75 -4.39 -13.21
CA VAL A 204 14.20 -5.20 -14.30
C VAL A 204 13.09 -4.46 -15.02
N LYS A 205 12.93 -4.76 -16.29
CA LYS A 205 11.77 -4.41 -17.11
C LYS A 205 10.81 -5.57 -17.08
N VAL A 206 9.62 -5.36 -16.58
CA VAL A 206 8.50 -6.29 -16.67
C VAL A 206 7.64 -5.86 -17.83
N ARG A 207 7.43 -6.72 -18.79
CA ARG A 207 6.67 -6.43 -20.01
C ARG A 207 5.56 -7.45 -20.21
N SER A 208 4.37 -6.97 -20.54
CA SER A 208 3.24 -7.76 -21.04
C SER A 208 2.92 -7.39 -22.47
N ARG A 209 1.84 -7.91 -23.03
CA ARG A 209 1.31 -7.49 -24.35
C ARG A 209 0.78 -6.04 -24.35
N ARG A 210 0.53 -5.44 -23.18
CA ARG A 210 -0.16 -4.15 -23.01
C ARG A 210 0.75 -3.01 -22.61
N GLY A 211 1.82 -3.30 -21.91
CA GLY A 211 2.75 -2.29 -21.46
C GLY A 211 3.95 -2.86 -20.74
N GLU A 212 4.73 -1.94 -20.18
CA GLU A 212 5.95 -2.27 -19.45
C GLU A 212 6.11 -1.41 -18.21
N LEU A 213 6.89 -1.90 -17.26
CA LEU A 213 7.18 -1.23 -15.99
C LEU A 213 8.61 -1.56 -15.55
N LEU A 214 9.31 -0.57 -14.97
CA LEU A 214 10.64 -0.74 -14.36
C LEU A 214 10.52 -0.78 -12.84
N LEU A 215 11.11 -1.80 -12.20
CA LEU A 215 11.16 -1.92 -10.75
C LEU A 215 12.28 -2.88 -10.33
N PRO A 216 12.72 -2.86 -9.06
CA PRO A 216 13.67 -3.84 -8.56
C PRO A 216 13.06 -5.23 -8.46
N VAL A 217 13.87 -6.27 -8.77
CA VAL A 217 13.50 -7.67 -8.54
C VAL A 217 13.85 -8.10 -7.12
N HIS A 218 13.02 -8.95 -6.54
CA HIS A 218 13.24 -9.55 -5.22
C HIS A 218 13.12 -11.07 -5.27
N LYS A 219 14.08 -11.75 -4.65
CA LYS A 219 14.06 -13.21 -4.53
C LYS A 219 13.04 -13.65 -3.48
N ASP A 220 12.07 -14.45 -3.89
CA ASP A 220 11.07 -15.04 -3.01
C ASP A 220 10.97 -16.55 -3.25
N ASP A 221 11.59 -17.32 -2.36
CA ASP A 221 11.62 -18.78 -2.45
C ASP A 221 10.25 -19.45 -2.13
N SER A 222 9.23 -18.67 -1.75
CA SER A 222 7.84 -19.15 -1.62
C SER A 222 7.12 -19.24 -2.97
N LEU A 223 7.62 -18.58 -4.01
CA LEU A 223 7.09 -18.63 -5.36
C LEU A 223 7.63 -19.83 -6.13
N ARG A 224 6.75 -20.47 -6.90
CA ARG A 224 7.14 -21.56 -7.81
C ARG A 224 7.78 -20.98 -9.08
N PRO A 225 8.69 -21.74 -9.72
CA PRO A 225 9.20 -21.34 -11.03
C PRO A 225 8.07 -21.06 -12.04
N GLY A 226 8.22 -20.00 -12.82
CA GLY A 226 7.19 -19.52 -13.73
C GLY A 226 6.14 -18.61 -13.11
N GLN A 227 6.25 -18.27 -11.84
CA GLN A 227 5.39 -17.31 -11.14
C GLN A 227 6.15 -16.04 -10.77
N ALA A 228 5.47 -14.91 -10.89
CA ALA A 228 5.94 -13.61 -10.40
C ALA A 228 4.81 -12.93 -9.62
N PHE A 229 5.17 -12.10 -8.65
CA PHE A 229 4.22 -11.33 -7.86
C PHE A 229 4.63 -9.86 -7.81
N MET A 230 3.66 -8.96 -7.93
CA MET A 230 3.87 -7.53 -7.76
C MET A 230 2.75 -6.94 -6.89
N PRO A 231 3.07 -6.12 -5.87
CA PRO A 231 2.08 -5.46 -5.05
C PRO A 231 1.30 -4.40 -5.86
N MET A 232 -0.01 -4.30 -5.62
CA MET A 232 -0.91 -3.43 -6.36
C MET A 232 -0.88 -1.95 -5.92
N HIS A 233 -0.17 -1.62 -4.84
CA HIS A 233 -0.33 -0.34 -4.16
C HIS A 233 0.36 0.84 -4.85
N TRP A 234 1.46 0.60 -5.59
CA TRP A 234 2.25 1.63 -6.23
C TRP A 234 1.64 2.04 -7.58
N GLY A 235 1.01 3.20 -7.60
CA GLY A 235 0.61 3.89 -8.80
C GLY A 235 1.64 4.94 -9.23
N ASP A 236 1.31 5.77 -10.24
CA ASP A 236 2.18 6.81 -10.79
C ASP A 236 2.68 7.84 -9.75
N ARG A 237 1.96 7.98 -8.64
CA ARG A 237 2.40 8.86 -7.55
C ARG A 237 3.72 8.40 -6.92
N PHE A 238 3.86 7.11 -6.63
CA PHE A 238 4.98 6.55 -5.86
C PHE A 238 6.00 5.79 -6.71
N LEU A 239 5.62 5.36 -7.91
CA LEU A 239 6.48 4.68 -8.87
C LEU A 239 6.24 5.28 -10.23
N LYS A 240 7.28 5.71 -10.92
CA LYS A 240 7.15 6.19 -12.29
C LYS A 240 6.53 5.11 -13.19
N GLY A 241 5.47 5.47 -13.89
CA GLY A 241 4.66 4.57 -14.72
C GLY A 241 3.23 4.49 -14.21
N MET A 242 2.41 3.70 -14.88
CA MET A 242 0.97 3.62 -14.58
C MET A 242 0.63 2.55 -13.52
N GLY A 243 1.63 2.07 -12.78
CA GLY A 243 1.46 0.98 -11.82
C GLY A 243 1.22 -0.38 -12.48
N VAL A 244 1.00 -1.42 -11.67
CA VAL A 244 0.91 -2.82 -12.14
C VAL A 244 -0.22 -3.06 -13.14
N ASN A 245 -1.28 -2.24 -13.11
CA ASN A 245 -2.43 -2.42 -13.99
C ASN A 245 -2.11 -2.19 -15.47
N VAL A 246 -1.01 -1.52 -15.82
CA VAL A 246 -0.54 -1.42 -17.20
C VAL A 246 -0.18 -2.79 -17.80
N LEU A 247 0.09 -3.77 -16.96
CA LEU A 247 0.48 -5.13 -17.34
C LEU A 247 -0.72 -6.09 -17.41
N THR A 248 -1.84 -5.80 -16.73
CA THR A 248 -2.98 -6.72 -16.58
C THR A 248 -3.96 -6.66 -17.75
N LEU A 249 -4.82 -7.68 -17.88
CA LEU A 249 -5.84 -7.72 -18.90
C LEU A 249 -7.01 -6.77 -18.59
N PRO A 250 -7.57 -6.10 -19.60
CA PRO A 250 -8.84 -5.37 -19.46
C PRO A 250 -10.02 -6.33 -19.60
N ASP A 251 -10.02 -7.41 -18.84
CA ASP A 251 -11.04 -8.45 -18.85
C ASP A 251 -11.71 -8.59 -17.48
N PHE A 252 -12.92 -9.11 -17.47
CA PHE A 252 -13.71 -9.24 -16.26
C PHE A 252 -14.68 -10.42 -16.35
N ASP A 253 -15.07 -10.93 -15.21
CA ASP A 253 -16.11 -11.93 -15.08
C ASP A 253 -17.45 -11.39 -15.62
N PRO A 254 -18.15 -12.10 -16.52
CA PRO A 254 -19.36 -11.58 -17.16
C PRO A 254 -20.55 -11.39 -16.22
N VAL A 255 -20.57 -12.08 -15.06
CA VAL A 255 -21.64 -12.03 -14.07
C VAL A 255 -21.31 -11.02 -12.96
N SER A 256 -20.21 -11.23 -12.26
CA SER A 256 -19.80 -10.41 -11.10
C SER A 256 -19.14 -9.09 -11.50
N LYS A 257 -18.69 -8.95 -12.75
CA LYS A 257 -17.87 -7.84 -13.26
C LYS A 257 -16.54 -7.69 -12.55
N GLN A 258 -16.10 -8.71 -11.80
CA GLN A 258 -14.78 -8.73 -11.15
C GLN A 258 -13.69 -8.72 -12.21
N PRO A 259 -12.74 -7.73 -12.21
CA PRO A 259 -11.66 -7.69 -13.17
C PRO A 259 -10.63 -8.80 -12.93
N GLU A 260 -10.06 -9.31 -14.05
CA GLU A 260 -9.00 -10.32 -14.00
C GLU A 260 -7.63 -9.69 -13.72
N LEU A 261 -7.35 -9.38 -12.44
CA LEU A 261 -6.13 -8.74 -12.00
C LEU A 261 -5.06 -9.71 -11.47
N LYS A 262 -5.36 -11.02 -11.41
CA LYS A 262 -4.51 -12.03 -10.76
C LYS A 262 -3.73 -12.90 -11.74
N HIS A 263 -3.88 -12.65 -13.02
CA HIS A 263 -3.19 -13.39 -14.06
C HIS A 263 -2.85 -12.48 -15.24
N ALA A 264 -1.56 -12.39 -15.56
CA ALA A 264 -1.07 -11.80 -16.81
C ALA A 264 0.19 -12.52 -17.26
N GLY A 265 0.34 -12.78 -18.57
CA GLY A 265 1.57 -13.28 -19.14
C GLY A 265 2.61 -12.16 -19.22
N VAL A 266 3.78 -12.37 -18.64
CA VAL A 266 4.86 -11.37 -18.63
C VAL A 266 6.23 -11.97 -18.96
N GLU A 267 7.11 -11.13 -19.52
CA GLU A 267 8.55 -11.34 -19.61
C GLU A 267 9.28 -10.37 -18.67
N VAL A 268 10.41 -10.80 -18.16
CA VAL A 268 11.26 -10.04 -17.25
C VAL A 268 12.67 -9.98 -17.81
N GLU A 269 13.12 -8.78 -18.11
CA GLU A 269 14.43 -8.51 -18.71
C GLU A 269 15.27 -7.67 -17.74
N LYS A 270 16.59 -7.98 -17.65
CA LYS A 270 17.54 -7.14 -16.92
C LYS A 270 17.61 -5.76 -17.57
N VAL A 271 17.64 -4.70 -16.77
CA VAL A 271 17.89 -3.33 -17.22
C VAL A 271 19.12 -2.78 -16.53
N GLU A 272 20.00 -2.18 -17.31
CA GLU A 272 21.17 -1.49 -16.83
C GLU A 272 20.97 0.01 -17.03
N LEU A 273 20.84 0.74 -15.94
CA LEU A 273 20.80 2.20 -15.90
C LEU A 273 22.03 2.64 -15.11
N PRO A 274 23.12 3.07 -15.79
CA PRO A 274 24.42 3.27 -15.15
C PRO A 274 24.44 4.45 -14.19
N TRP A 275 23.65 5.48 -14.43
CA TRP A 275 23.52 6.58 -13.51
C TRP A 275 22.37 6.36 -12.53
N GLN A 276 22.69 6.38 -11.25
CA GLN A 276 21.74 6.13 -10.16
C GLN A 276 21.66 7.33 -9.22
N PHE A 277 20.50 7.50 -8.60
CA PHE A 277 20.25 8.54 -7.62
C PHE A 277 19.55 7.98 -6.39
N PHE A 278 20.02 8.40 -5.22
CA PHE A 278 19.38 8.12 -3.95
C PHE A 278 19.34 9.40 -3.11
N ALA A 279 18.20 9.74 -2.55
CA ALA A 279 18.09 10.87 -1.64
C ALA A 279 17.13 10.59 -0.49
N MET A 280 17.40 11.27 0.63
CA MET A 280 16.51 11.31 1.78
C MET A 280 16.42 12.73 2.31
N VAL A 281 15.23 13.12 2.79
CA VAL A 281 15.02 14.39 3.48
C VAL A 281 13.97 14.26 4.58
N GLU A 282 14.33 14.74 5.77
CA GLU A 282 13.46 14.78 6.94
C GLU A 282 12.54 16.02 6.93
N GLY A 283 11.36 15.88 7.50
CA GLY A 283 10.42 16.98 7.72
C GLY A 283 9.67 17.46 6.47
N GLN A 284 8.49 18.01 6.69
CA GLN A 284 7.58 18.53 5.64
C GLN A 284 7.40 17.54 4.45
N VAL A 285 7.38 16.23 4.76
CA VAL A 285 7.49 15.15 3.77
C VAL A 285 6.49 15.30 2.64
N GLN A 286 5.22 15.55 2.94
CA GLN A 286 4.17 15.68 1.93
C GLN A 286 4.42 16.88 1.00
N LYS A 287 4.74 18.03 1.56
CA LYS A 287 5.01 19.26 0.80
C LYS A 287 6.24 19.12 -0.11
N ARG A 288 7.30 18.47 0.41
CA ARG A 288 8.52 18.19 -0.38
C ARG A 288 8.24 17.19 -1.49
N PHE A 289 7.49 16.15 -1.20
CA PHE A 289 7.09 15.15 -2.18
C PHE A 289 6.34 15.76 -3.37
N GLU A 290 5.36 16.63 -3.13
CA GLU A 290 4.58 17.31 -4.17
C GLU A 290 5.45 18.18 -5.09
N LYS A 291 6.48 18.81 -4.54
CA LYS A 291 7.42 19.65 -5.31
C LYS A 291 8.48 18.85 -6.05
N LEU A 292 8.98 17.76 -5.43
CA LEU A 292 10.04 16.93 -5.99
C LEU A 292 9.53 15.98 -7.08
N ARG A 293 8.34 15.36 -6.89
CA ARG A 293 7.84 14.33 -7.80
C ARG A 293 7.85 14.74 -9.28
N PRO A 294 7.42 15.92 -9.69
CA PRO A 294 7.45 16.36 -11.10
C PRO A 294 8.86 16.40 -11.71
N LEU A 295 9.88 16.70 -10.92
CA LEU A 295 11.27 16.77 -11.41
C LEU A 295 11.83 15.41 -11.85
N PHE A 296 11.18 14.32 -11.49
CA PHE A 296 11.60 12.95 -11.83
C PHE A 296 10.88 12.38 -13.06
N GLU A 297 10.07 13.14 -13.77
CA GLU A 297 9.38 12.63 -14.96
C GLU A 297 10.32 12.27 -16.11
N GLY A 298 11.46 12.96 -16.23
CA GLY A 298 12.50 12.66 -17.22
C GLY A 298 13.34 11.39 -16.93
N PHE A 299 13.30 10.87 -15.70
CA PHE A 299 14.10 9.69 -15.33
C PHE A 299 13.52 8.40 -15.93
N ALA A 300 14.35 7.43 -16.27
CA ALA A 300 13.89 6.13 -16.73
C ALA A 300 13.17 5.35 -15.62
N TYR A 301 13.72 5.37 -14.41
CA TYR A 301 13.14 4.83 -13.18
C TYR A 301 13.08 5.89 -12.11
N ALA A 302 11.99 5.96 -11.37
CA ALA A 302 11.88 6.76 -10.14
C ALA A 302 10.87 6.12 -9.18
N SER A 303 11.28 5.96 -7.92
CA SER A 303 10.46 5.43 -6.83
C SER A 303 10.54 6.36 -5.64
N PHE A 304 9.39 6.58 -5.00
CA PHE A 304 9.21 7.42 -3.83
C PHE A 304 8.64 6.59 -2.70
N SER A 305 9.15 6.79 -1.51
CA SER A 305 8.66 6.13 -0.30
C SER A 305 8.87 7.02 0.92
N LEU A 306 8.27 6.63 2.02
CA LEU A 306 8.51 7.24 3.32
C LEU A 306 9.27 6.27 4.21
N THR A 307 10.02 6.81 5.16
CA THR A 307 10.68 6.00 6.18
C THR A 307 10.62 6.69 7.53
N GLY A 308 10.73 5.90 8.60
CA GLY A 308 10.77 6.39 9.97
C GLY A 308 9.50 6.14 10.77
N ARG A 309 9.55 6.45 12.07
CA ARG A 309 8.46 6.26 13.03
C ARG A 309 8.15 7.56 13.77
N ASP A 310 9.01 7.97 14.69
CA ASP A 310 8.87 9.23 15.44
C ASP A 310 9.32 10.43 14.60
N ARG A 311 10.28 10.20 13.74
CA ARG A 311 10.73 11.09 12.69
C ARG A 311 10.34 10.50 11.34
N SER A 312 10.02 11.33 10.37
CA SER A 312 9.64 10.89 9.03
C SER A 312 10.52 11.54 7.98
N ALA A 313 11.01 10.74 7.04
CA ALA A 313 11.75 11.22 5.88
C ALA A 313 11.11 10.72 4.58
N LEU A 314 11.20 11.55 3.54
CA LEU A 314 10.98 11.16 2.15
C LEU A 314 12.22 10.45 1.65
N VAL A 315 12.05 9.33 0.98
CA VAL A 315 13.12 8.57 0.31
C VAL A 315 12.84 8.55 -1.18
N ILE A 316 13.86 8.85 -1.97
CA ILE A 316 13.79 8.90 -3.44
C ILE A 316 14.85 7.96 -3.99
N ARG A 317 14.47 7.12 -4.95
CA ARG A 317 15.36 6.29 -5.76
C ARG A 317 15.07 6.55 -7.21
N ALA A 318 16.10 6.79 -8.00
CA ALA A 318 15.94 7.00 -9.43
C ALA A 318 17.14 6.47 -10.22
N ALA A 319 16.95 6.26 -11.51
CA ALA A 319 18.02 5.85 -12.41
C ALA A 319 17.75 6.30 -13.85
N CYS A 320 18.85 6.55 -14.59
CA CYS A 320 18.85 6.96 -15.98
C CYS A 320 20.00 6.30 -16.76
N ASN A 321 19.93 6.35 -18.08
CA ASN A 321 21.06 6.00 -18.95
C ASN A 321 22.19 7.04 -18.83
N GLU A 322 21.81 8.31 -18.79
CA GLU A 322 22.72 9.47 -18.69
C GLU A 322 22.34 10.33 -17.49
N ALA A 323 23.32 11.04 -16.95
CA ALA A 323 23.04 11.97 -15.86
C ALA A 323 22.08 13.08 -16.31
N PRO A 324 21.12 13.48 -15.47
CA PRO A 324 20.34 14.70 -15.71
C PRO A 324 21.23 15.95 -15.80
N ASP A 325 20.71 17.01 -16.37
CA ASP A 325 21.46 18.26 -16.40
C ASP A 325 21.69 18.84 -15.00
N ALA A 326 22.78 19.64 -14.87
CA ALA A 326 23.20 20.19 -13.59
C ALA A 326 22.14 21.12 -12.98
N THR A 327 21.31 21.77 -13.78
CA THR A 327 20.25 22.67 -13.30
C THR A 327 19.13 21.87 -12.61
N GLN A 328 18.75 20.75 -13.21
CA GLN A 328 17.73 19.84 -12.63
C GLN A 328 18.23 19.23 -11.31
N LEU A 329 19.50 18.78 -11.27
CA LEU A 329 20.10 18.26 -10.03
C LEU A 329 20.17 19.34 -8.95
N ALA A 330 20.57 20.56 -9.28
CA ALA A 330 20.60 21.68 -8.33
C ALA A 330 19.19 22.01 -7.78
N GLN A 331 18.15 22.00 -8.61
CA GLN A 331 16.78 22.19 -8.16
C GLN A 331 16.34 21.08 -7.19
N ILE A 332 16.69 19.83 -7.48
CA ILE A 332 16.40 18.70 -6.60
C ILE A 332 17.11 18.89 -5.25
N GLU A 333 18.41 19.20 -5.26
CA GLU A 333 19.22 19.42 -4.05
C GLU A 333 18.70 20.61 -3.23
N GLN A 334 18.27 21.69 -3.86
CA GLN A 334 17.63 22.83 -3.20
C GLN A 334 16.33 22.42 -2.49
N LEU A 335 15.45 21.66 -3.15
CA LEU A 335 14.21 21.19 -2.54
C LEU A 335 14.44 20.16 -1.42
N LEU A 336 15.57 19.46 -1.45
CA LEU A 336 16.06 18.62 -0.36
C LEU A 336 16.65 19.45 0.78
N GLY A 337 16.92 20.76 0.57
CA GLY A 337 17.58 21.65 1.52
C GLY A 337 19.07 21.32 1.68
N LEU A 338 19.73 20.91 0.61
CA LEU A 338 21.14 20.56 0.57
C LEU A 338 22.05 21.70 0.06
N ASP A 339 21.45 22.86 -0.22
CA ASP A 339 22.11 24.12 -0.57
C ASP A 339 22.32 25.06 0.64
N GLU A 340 21.76 24.71 1.79
CA GLU A 340 21.76 25.53 3.00
C GLU A 340 22.34 24.75 4.22
N GLY A 341 23.01 25.49 5.12
CA GLY A 341 23.48 24.96 6.40
C GLY A 341 24.77 24.10 6.33
N PRO A 342 25.04 23.28 7.34
CA PRO A 342 26.25 22.47 7.43
C PRO A 342 26.15 21.23 6.53
N VAL A 343 26.50 21.37 5.27
CA VAL A 343 26.52 20.30 4.26
C VAL A 343 27.96 19.85 4.02
N VAL A 344 28.18 18.53 4.12
CA VAL A 344 29.40 17.88 3.65
C VAL A 344 29.15 17.45 2.21
N ALA A 345 30.04 17.86 1.28
CA ALA A 345 29.85 17.68 -0.15
C ALA A 345 31.08 17.07 -0.84
N TYR A 346 30.83 16.32 -1.90
CA TYR A 346 31.83 15.79 -2.83
C TYR A 346 31.27 15.82 -4.25
N ASP A 347 32.07 16.29 -5.20
CA ASP A 347 31.73 16.31 -6.61
C ASP A 347 32.87 15.75 -7.48
N ASP A 348 32.51 14.90 -8.42
CA ASP A 348 33.33 14.46 -9.55
C ASP A 348 32.56 14.66 -10.87
N PRO A 349 32.66 15.84 -11.49
CA PRO A 349 31.94 16.14 -12.73
C PRO A 349 32.31 15.22 -13.90
N ARG A 350 33.54 14.66 -13.92
CA ARG A 350 33.96 13.76 -14.99
C ARG A 350 33.24 12.43 -14.94
N ARG A 351 32.85 11.98 -13.76
CA ARG A 351 32.10 10.74 -13.54
C ARG A 351 30.60 10.98 -13.32
N ALA A 352 30.16 12.24 -13.39
CA ALA A 352 28.80 12.65 -13.03
C ALA A 352 28.38 12.15 -11.63
N VAL A 353 29.31 12.22 -10.66
CA VAL A 353 29.09 11.81 -9.26
C VAL A 353 29.02 13.05 -8.40
N GLY A 354 27.94 13.14 -7.60
CA GLY A 354 27.75 14.16 -6.58
C GLY A 354 27.24 13.52 -5.28
N LYS A 355 27.72 13.99 -4.15
CA LYS A 355 27.28 13.52 -2.83
C LYS A 355 27.11 14.70 -1.88
N ARG A 356 26.00 14.72 -1.17
CA ARG A 356 25.67 15.76 -0.20
C ARG A 356 25.10 15.10 1.05
N VAL A 357 25.53 15.52 2.22
CA VAL A 357 24.96 15.09 3.49
C VAL A 357 24.85 16.32 4.40
N ARG A 358 23.64 16.68 4.78
CA ARG A 358 23.37 17.73 5.76
C ARG A 358 23.23 17.13 7.15
N ILE A 359 23.94 17.72 8.11
CA ILE A 359 23.98 17.28 9.49
C ILE A 359 23.55 18.42 10.39
N GLU A 360 22.53 18.22 11.20
CA GLU A 360 22.07 19.14 12.24
C GLU A 360 22.09 18.44 13.60
N ASP A 361 22.63 19.08 14.62
CA ASP A 361 22.73 18.53 15.98
C ASP A 361 23.30 17.09 16.05
N GLY A 362 24.30 16.82 15.20
CA GLY A 362 24.92 15.50 15.12
C GLY A 362 24.14 14.44 14.36
N ARG A 363 23.02 14.77 13.68
CA ARG A 363 22.13 13.85 12.98
C ARG A 363 22.06 14.18 11.49
N ILE A 364 21.96 13.16 10.67
CA ILE A 364 21.63 13.35 9.25
C ILE A 364 20.17 13.81 9.16
N VAL A 365 19.92 14.92 8.45
CA VAL A 365 18.58 15.46 8.18
C VAL A 365 18.23 15.42 6.70
N ALA A 366 19.24 15.48 5.83
CA ALA A 366 19.07 15.30 4.39
C ALA A 366 20.34 14.71 3.78
N LEU A 367 20.18 13.97 2.69
CA LEU A 367 21.31 13.49 1.88
C LEU A 367 20.90 13.29 0.42
N SER A 368 21.87 13.42 -0.48
CA SER A 368 21.77 12.99 -1.88
C SER A 368 23.05 12.26 -2.30
N LEU A 369 22.90 11.18 -3.06
CA LEU A 369 23.95 10.43 -3.72
C LEU A 369 23.57 10.34 -5.20
N SER A 370 24.34 10.93 -6.07
CA SER A 370 24.13 10.94 -7.53
C SER A 370 25.30 10.28 -8.24
N GLY A 371 25.01 9.47 -9.29
CA GLY A 371 26.00 8.71 -10.05
C GLY A 371 26.50 7.44 -9.34
N GLU A 372 26.80 7.52 -8.04
CA GLU A 372 27.26 6.41 -7.20
C GLU A 372 26.49 6.38 -5.89
N THR A 373 25.79 5.29 -5.60
CA THR A 373 24.84 5.16 -4.49
C THR A 373 25.15 3.99 -3.53
N ALA A 374 26.36 3.46 -3.54
CA ALA A 374 26.73 2.28 -2.71
C ALA A 374 26.51 2.51 -1.21
N ALA A 375 26.68 3.73 -0.74
CA ALA A 375 26.52 4.09 0.66
C ALA A 375 25.06 4.23 1.16
N ARG A 376 24.07 4.13 0.27
CA ARG A 376 22.65 4.43 0.55
C ARG A 376 22.09 3.69 1.76
N ASP A 377 22.35 2.39 1.88
CA ASP A 377 21.71 1.54 2.89
C ASP A 377 22.26 1.82 4.29
N TRP A 378 23.57 1.97 4.44
CA TRP A 378 24.14 2.27 5.75
C TRP A 378 23.93 3.74 6.17
N LEU A 379 23.90 4.70 5.23
CA LEU A 379 23.55 6.10 5.52
C LEU A 379 22.09 6.22 5.97
N LYS A 380 21.21 5.48 5.32
CA LYS A 380 19.81 5.39 5.76
C LYS A 380 19.70 4.76 7.16
N GLN A 381 20.47 3.71 7.44
CA GLN A 381 20.51 3.12 8.78
C GLN A 381 21.02 4.12 9.81
N LEU A 382 22.07 4.85 9.51
CA LEU A 382 22.61 5.89 10.38
C LEU A 382 21.59 7.00 10.68
N TRP A 383 20.76 7.33 9.70
CA TRP A 383 19.61 8.24 9.93
C TRP A 383 18.60 7.64 10.92
N HIS A 384 18.28 6.35 10.83
CA HIS A 384 17.39 5.66 11.76
C HIS A 384 17.97 5.59 13.18
N ASP A 385 19.26 5.36 13.32
CA ASP A 385 19.95 5.26 14.61
C ASP A 385 20.03 6.63 15.32
N GLY A 386 19.83 7.73 14.60
CA GLY A 386 19.64 9.06 15.15
C GLY A 386 20.92 9.79 15.55
N THR A 387 22.10 9.18 15.45
CA THR A 387 23.40 9.83 15.73
C THR A 387 24.43 9.41 14.73
N ALA A 388 25.07 10.38 14.06
CA ALA A 388 26.29 10.13 13.32
C ALA A 388 27.49 10.29 14.28
N ASP A 389 28.06 9.18 14.74
CA ASP A 389 29.30 9.19 15.49
C ASP A 389 30.34 10.05 14.74
N GLN A 390 31.06 10.88 15.47
CA GLN A 390 32.07 11.75 14.91
C GLN A 390 33.14 10.97 14.13
N ALA A 391 33.42 9.73 14.50
CA ALA A 391 34.30 8.83 13.78
C ALA A 391 33.80 8.42 12.39
N LEU A 392 32.47 8.34 12.20
CA LEU A 392 31.84 7.97 10.93
C LEU A 392 31.71 9.15 9.97
N ARG A 393 31.73 10.40 10.46
CA ARG A 393 31.54 11.60 9.61
C ARG A 393 32.51 11.69 8.44
N ARG A 394 33.75 11.28 8.62
CA ARG A 394 34.80 11.26 7.57
C ARG A 394 34.53 10.27 6.44
N TRP A 395 33.59 9.32 6.65
CA TRP A 395 33.27 8.27 5.69
C TRP A 395 31.93 8.47 4.99
N LEU A 396 31.12 9.49 5.37
CA LEU A 396 29.77 9.70 4.84
C LEU A 396 29.70 9.80 3.31
N LEU A 397 30.76 10.31 2.69
CA LEU A 397 30.85 10.46 1.24
C LEU A 397 31.63 9.33 0.56
N ALA A 398 32.17 8.38 1.33
CA ALA A 398 32.93 7.27 0.79
C ALA A 398 32.05 6.29 0.00
N PRO A 399 32.55 5.69 -1.09
CA PRO A 399 31.79 4.75 -1.92
C PRO A 399 31.77 3.34 -1.29
N LEU A 400 31.38 3.26 -0.04
CA LEU A 400 31.33 2.03 0.75
C LEU A 400 29.92 1.52 0.87
N SER A 401 29.69 0.24 0.55
CA SER A 401 28.38 -0.42 0.74
C SER A 401 28.10 -0.81 2.20
N THR A 402 29.15 -0.83 3.04
CA THR A 402 29.06 -1.11 4.49
C THR A 402 29.85 -0.06 5.27
N PRO A 403 29.44 0.31 6.49
CA PRO A 403 30.18 1.26 7.29
C PRO A 403 31.53 0.71 7.70
N PRO A 404 32.55 1.58 7.87
CA PRO A 404 33.84 1.16 8.40
C PRO A 404 33.70 0.55 9.80
N GLY A 405 34.34 -0.58 10.05
CA GLY A 405 34.28 -1.30 11.32
C GLY A 405 33.20 -2.40 11.40
N GLY A 406 32.49 -2.66 10.29
CA GLY A 406 31.55 -3.76 10.21
C GLY A 406 30.24 -3.48 10.99
N GLY A 407 29.37 -2.67 10.44
CA GLY A 407 28.02 -2.50 10.99
C GLY A 407 27.11 -3.68 10.65
N VAL A 408 26.24 -4.05 11.58
CA VAL A 408 25.17 -5.03 11.31
C VAL A 408 24.19 -4.40 10.34
N ARG A 409 23.92 -5.08 9.23
CA ARG A 409 22.82 -4.67 8.33
C ARG A 409 21.52 -4.71 9.11
N ALA A 410 20.74 -3.64 9.09
CA ALA A 410 19.45 -3.63 9.75
C ALA A 410 18.60 -4.79 9.25
N ALA A 411 18.10 -5.59 10.18
CA ALA A 411 17.20 -6.67 9.85
C ALA A 411 15.88 -6.13 9.33
N LYS A 412 15.24 -6.87 8.44
CA LYS A 412 13.90 -6.58 7.94
C LYS A 412 12.93 -6.47 9.11
N THR A 413 12.21 -5.35 9.21
CA THR A 413 11.12 -5.21 10.19
C THR A 413 10.02 -6.20 9.85
N LEU A 414 9.74 -7.15 10.75
CA LEU A 414 8.71 -8.16 10.54
C LEU A 414 7.42 -7.77 11.28
N CYS A 415 7.51 -7.25 12.51
CA CYS A 415 6.35 -6.71 13.21
C CYS A 415 6.39 -5.18 13.21
N ASN A 416 5.65 -4.56 12.30
CA ASN A 416 5.66 -3.11 12.13
C ASN A 416 5.03 -2.37 13.31
N CYS A 417 3.98 -2.92 13.94
CA CYS A 417 3.31 -2.30 15.10
C CYS A 417 4.25 -2.15 16.29
N MET A 418 5.02 -3.20 16.60
CA MET A 418 5.90 -3.29 17.77
C MET A 418 7.38 -3.03 17.42
N ASN A 419 7.69 -2.72 16.15
CA ASN A 419 9.04 -2.48 15.65
C ASN A 419 10.01 -3.66 15.93
N VAL A 420 9.59 -4.89 15.64
CA VAL A 420 10.41 -6.08 15.86
C VAL A 420 10.95 -6.60 14.55
N GLY A 421 12.28 -6.71 14.45
CA GLY A 421 12.99 -7.25 13.30
C GLY A 421 12.91 -8.77 13.20
N GLU A 422 13.15 -9.29 12.02
CA GLU A 422 13.20 -10.74 11.74
C GLU A 422 14.33 -11.40 12.54
N ASP A 423 15.48 -10.73 12.70
CA ASP A 423 16.60 -11.18 13.51
C ASP A 423 16.26 -11.43 14.98
N ALA A 424 15.57 -10.48 15.61
CA ALA A 424 15.13 -10.60 16.99
C ALA A 424 14.13 -11.77 17.18
N ILE A 425 13.27 -11.99 16.18
CA ILE A 425 12.33 -13.11 16.17
C ILE A 425 13.09 -14.43 15.99
N CYS A 426 14.01 -14.51 15.04
CA CYS A 426 14.86 -15.69 14.83
C CYS A 426 15.70 -16.01 16.08
N ALA A 427 16.33 -15.01 16.70
CA ALA A 427 17.06 -15.20 17.95
C ALA A 427 16.14 -15.70 19.10
N GLY A 428 14.89 -15.28 19.14
CA GLY A 428 13.90 -15.81 20.08
C GLY A 428 13.56 -17.29 19.78
N ILE A 429 13.38 -17.64 18.52
CA ILE A 429 13.14 -19.02 18.06
C ILE A 429 14.33 -19.92 18.41
N ASP A 430 15.56 -19.46 18.16
CA ASP A 430 16.79 -20.20 18.48
C ASP A 430 16.95 -20.46 20.00
N ARG A 431 16.36 -19.59 20.85
CA ARG A 431 16.25 -19.82 22.30
C ARG A 431 15.09 -20.74 22.70
N GLY A 432 14.37 -21.30 21.75
CA GLY A 432 13.24 -22.20 21.98
C GLY A 432 11.90 -21.54 22.24
N LEU A 433 11.74 -20.25 21.93
CA LEU A 433 10.46 -19.57 22.11
C LEU A 433 9.45 -20.01 21.03
N ASP A 434 8.28 -20.43 21.47
CA ASP A 434 7.12 -20.62 20.62
C ASP A 434 6.44 -19.27 20.28
N LEU A 435 5.37 -19.29 19.49
CA LEU A 435 4.61 -18.09 19.14
C LEU A 435 4.15 -17.29 20.37
N ASN A 436 3.74 -17.97 21.44
CA ASN A 436 3.27 -17.30 22.65
C ASN A 436 4.43 -16.72 23.45
N GLY A 437 5.58 -17.38 23.48
CA GLY A 437 6.82 -16.86 24.03
C GLY A 437 7.26 -15.58 23.33
N LEU A 438 7.30 -15.58 21.99
CA LEU A 438 7.64 -14.43 21.16
C LEU A 438 6.66 -13.25 21.38
N LYS A 439 5.35 -13.54 21.52
CA LYS A 439 4.35 -12.53 21.87
C LYS A 439 4.60 -11.88 23.23
N ARG A 440 4.95 -12.69 24.24
CA ARG A 440 5.20 -12.17 25.60
C ARG A 440 6.50 -11.37 25.67
N GLU A 441 7.58 -11.88 25.08
CA GLU A 441 8.91 -11.28 25.21
C GLU A 441 9.10 -10.08 24.26
N LEU A 442 8.69 -10.20 23.00
CA LEU A 442 8.92 -9.19 21.98
C LEU A 442 7.69 -8.34 21.64
N GLY A 443 6.52 -8.70 22.14
CA GLY A 443 5.26 -8.01 21.81
C GLY A 443 4.78 -8.23 20.38
N CYS A 444 5.51 -8.97 19.52
CA CYS A 444 5.13 -9.18 18.13
C CYS A 444 3.83 -10.00 18.02
N GLY A 445 2.92 -9.59 17.14
CA GLY A 445 1.63 -10.24 16.94
C GLY A 445 0.57 -9.96 18.01
N THR A 446 0.82 -9.04 18.95
CA THR A 446 -0.14 -8.69 20.03
C THR A 446 -1.08 -7.55 19.64
N SER A 447 -0.73 -6.70 18.67
CA SER A 447 -1.54 -5.58 18.21
C SER A 447 -2.42 -5.97 17.03
N CYS A 448 -2.00 -5.70 15.78
CA CYS A 448 -2.82 -5.98 14.58
C CYS A 448 -2.79 -7.46 14.14
N GLY A 449 -1.84 -8.27 14.61
CA GLY A 449 -1.70 -9.69 14.29
C GLY A 449 -1.19 -10.01 12.88
N SER A 450 -1.01 -9.03 11.98
CA SER A 450 -0.65 -9.28 10.57
C SER A 450 0.73 -9.91 10.36
N CYS A 451 1.65 -9.81 11.33
CA CYS A 451 2.95 -10.49 11.29
C CYS A 451 2.88 -11.98 11.65
N VAL A 452 1.80 -12.44 12.30
CA VAL A 452 1.69 -13.81 12.81
C VAL A 452 1.88 -14.89 11.72
N PRO A 453 1.33 -14.77 10.49
CA PRO A 453 1.57 -15.76 9.45
C PRO A 453 3.07 -15.89 9.08
N GLU A 454 3.82 -14.79 9.04
CA GLU A 454 5.27 -14.85 8.76
C GLU A 454 6.06 -15.44 9.92
N ILE A 455 5.73 -15.07 11.17
CA ILE A 455 6.34 -15.66 12.37
C ILE A 455 6.14 -17.18 12.38
N LYS A 456 4.92 -17.65 12.07
CA LYS A 456 4.64 -19.11 11.98
C LYS A 456 5.47 -19.79 10.90
N ARG A 457 5.75 -19.15 9.77
CA ARG A 457 6.64 -19.71 8.73
C ARG A 457 8.08 -19.82 9.23
N LEU A 458 8.57 -18.85 9.99
CA LEU A 458 9.92 -18.92 10.60
C LEU A 458 10.00 -20.05 11.62
N LEU A 459 9.00 -20.22 12.48
CA LEU A 459 8.91 -21.33 13.44
C LEU A 459 8.92 -22.72 12.77
N VAL A 460 8.35 -22.86 11.57
CA VAL A 460 8.37 -24.10 10.82
C VAL A 460 9.72 -24.35 10.13
N LYS A 461 10.38 -23.28 9.67
CA LYS A 461 11.71 -23.38 8.99
C LYS A 461 12.85 -23.68 9.95
N GLN A 462 12.72 -23.27 11.20
CA GLN A 462 13.67 -23.53 12.29
C GLN A 462 12.92 -24.29 13.38
N PRO A 463 12.74 -25.61 13.26
CA PRO A 463 12.17 -26.39 14.36
C PRO A 463 13.11 -26.24 15.55
N ALA A 464 12.55 -25.91 16.73
CA ALA A 464 13.32 -25.81 17.97
C ALA A 464 14.22 -27.06 18.09
N VAL A 465 15.50 -26.81 18.32
CA VAL A 465 16.45 -27.90 18.64
C VAL A 465 15.96 -28.46 19.96
N ALA A 466 15.48 -29.72 19.93
CA ALA A 466 14.94 -30.44 21.07
C ALA A 466 16.07 -30.80 22.06
#